data_db3720e4676efc9990e6dc4ec2976382
#
_entry.id   db3720e4676efc9990e6dc4ec2976382
#
_cell.length_a   1.000
_cell.length_b   1.000
_cell.length_c   1.000
_cell.angle_alpha   90.00
_cell.angle_beta   90.00
_cell.angle_gamma   90.00
#
_symmetry.space_group_name_H-M   'P 1'
#
loop_
_entity.id
_entity.type
_entity.pdbx_description
1 polymer ?
#
loop_
_entity_poly.entity_id
_entity_poly.type
_entity_poly.pdbx_seq_one_letter_code
_entity_poly.pdbx_strand_id
1 'polypeptide(L)'
;MKTNLISKSETTQLLKIVSDKWKIDLPKVKNLKVYEIDDEIQLITGNEIKILKIKDEHLPFLSEIATLEKFPYVQVDMGAVKFMCKGANLMRPGIKKFTEFSKDDIVCIVEESQNKFLAVGKSIVDSSELDNMDKGEVLKNLHYISDKAWEISKTL
;
A
#
# COMPACT_ATOMS: atom_id res chain seq x y z
N MET A 1 19.64 3.69 -12.00
CA MET A 1 18.58 4.21 -11.11
C MET A 1 19.09 5.43 -10.36
N LYS A 2 18.33 6.50 -10.39
CA LYS A 2 18.69 7.73 -9.68
C LYS A 2 18.36 7.61 -8.20
N THR A 3 19.27 8.11 -7.35
CA THR A 3 19.11 8.10 -5.90
C THR A 3 19.54 9.44 -5.36
N ASN A 4 18.74 10.05 -4.51
CA ASN A 4 19.11 11.32 -3.87
C ASN A 4 18.46 11.49 -2.51
N LEU A 5 19.13 12.28 -1.67
CA LEU A 5 18.55 12.75 -0.42
C LEU A 5 17.79 14.04 -0.71
N ILE A 6 16.60 14.17 -0.16
CA ILE A 6 15.87 15.43 -0.25
C ILE A 6 16.16 16.29 0.97
N SER A 7 15.90 17.59 0.86
CA SER A 7 16.19 18.54 1.91
C SER A 7 15.35 18.27 3.17
N LYS A 8 15.79 18.84 4.29
CA LYS A 8 15.03 18.78 5.53
C LYS A 8 13.62 19.38 5.38
N SER A 9 13.52 20.48 4.66
CA SER A 9 12.25 21.16 4.40
C SER A 9 11.32 20.29 3.54
N GLU A 10 11.83 19.73 2.45
CA GLU A 10 11.06 18.83 1.57
C GLU A 10 10.62 17.57 2.32
N THR A 11 11.51 17.02 3.17
CA THR A 11 11.20 15.85 4.00
C THR A 11 10.02 16.15 4.92
N THR A 12 10.06 17.27 5.63
CA THR A 12 8.99 17.67 6.55
C THR A 12 7.67 17.83 5.83
N GLN A 13 7.68 18.49 4.65
CA GLN A 13 6.47 18.68 3.85
C GLN A 13 5.90 17.34 3.36
N LEU A 14 6.75 16.45 2.86
CA LEU A 14 6.32 15.16 2.35
C LEU A 14 5.71 14.28 3.44
N LEU A 15 6.37 14.21 4.60
CA LEU A 15 5.87 13.42 5.73
C LEU A 15 4.53 13.95 6.23
N LYS A 16 4.33 15.28 6.21
CA LYS A 16 3.06 15.86 6.56
C LYS A 16 1.95 15.47 5.58
N ILE A 17 2.23 15.55 4.29
CA ILE A 17 1.27 15.16 3.24
C ILE A 17 0.87 13.70 3.41
N VAL A 18 1.85 12.81 3.60
CA VAL A 18 1.60 11.38 3.73
C VAL A 18 0.86 11.08 5.04
N SER A 19 1.28 11.67 6.14
CA SER A 19 0.63 11.51 7.45
C SER A 19 -0.84 11.93 7.39
N ASP A 20 -1.15 13.04 6.74
CA ASP A 20 -2.52 13.52 6.58
C ASP A 20 -3.36 12.56 5.71
N LYS A 21 -2.79 12.07 4.61
CA LYS A 21 -3.47 11.11 3.72
C LYS A 21 -3.72 9.77 4.40
N TRP A 22 -2.74 9.26 5.12
CA TRP A 22 -2.82 7.96 5.78
C TRP A 22 -3.56 8.02 7.11
N LYS A 23 -3.74 9.21 7.68
CA LYS A 23 -4.32 9.43 9.02
C LYS A 23 -3.52 8.67 10.09
N ILE A 24 -2.21 8.68 9.96
CA ILE A 24 -1.26 7.96 10.82
C ILE A 24 -0.11 8.91 11.12
N ASP A 25 0.34 8.90 12.38
CA ASP A 25 1.55 9.63 12.78
C ASP A 25 2.77 8.89 12.24
N LEU A 26 3.64 9.62 11.56
CA LEU A 26 4.87 9.08 11.01
C LEU A 26 6.08 9.51 11.85
N PRO A 27 7.14 8.68 11.91
CA PRO A 27 8.35 9.06 12.64
C PRO A 27 9.01 10.28 12.00
N LYS A 28 9.75 11.03 12.82
CA LYS A 28 10.53 12.16 12.32
C LYS A 28 11.79 11.65 11.64
N VAL A 29 12.01 12.13 10.42
CA VAL A 29 13.20 11.82 9.64
C VAL A 29 13.83 13.14 9.21
N LYS A 30 15.15 13.22 9.27
CA LYS A 30 15.86 14.45 8.90
C LYS A 30 15.86 14.66 7.39
N ASN A 31 16.29 13.65 6.66
CA ASN A 31 16.36 13.69 5.19
C ASN A 31 15.91 12.33 4.64
N LEU A 32 14.84 12.33 3.92
CA LEU A 32 14.39 11.12 3.23
C LEU A 32 15.27 10.84 2.03
N LYS A 33 15.47 9.57 1.74
CA LYS A 33 16.20 9.11 0.57
C LYS A 33 15.22 8.62 -0.47
N VAL A 34 15.34 9.12 -1.69
CA VAL A 34 14.45 8.79 -2.79
C VAL A 34 15.19 7.95 -3.81
N TYR A 35 14.63 6.80 -4.17
CA TYR A 35 15.09 5.94 -5.25
C TYR A 35 14.09 6.05 -6.38
N GLU A 36 14.52 6.59 -7.52
CA GLU A 36 13.69 6.67 -8.72
C GLU A 36 13.77 5.34 -9.46
N ILE A 37 12.75 4.50 -9.31
CA ILE A 37 12.71 3.17 -9.92
C ILE A 37 12.45 3.29 -11.42
N ASP A 38 11.49 4.12 -11.79
CA ASP A 38 11.20 4.51 -13.17
C ASP A 38 10.47 5.86 -13.19
N ASP A 39 9.92 6.25 -14.34
CA ASP A 39 9.27 7.56 -14.49
C ASP A 39 8.04 7.74 -13.60
N GLU A 40 7.42 6.66 -13.17
CA GLU A 40 6.18 6.70 -12.39
C GLU A 40 6.33 6.21 -10.96
N ILE A 41 7.42 5.51 -10.65
CA ILE A 41 7.60 4.80 -9.36
C ILE A 41 8.82 5.30 -8.62
N GLN A 42 8.62 5.73 -7.38
CA GLN A 42 9.70 6.10 -6.46
C GLN A 42 9.56 5.32 -5.16
N LEU A 43 10.67 4.84 -4.63
CA LEU A 43 10.73 4.30 -3.27
C LEU A 43 11.39 5.34 -2.38
N ILE A 44 10.68 5.77 -1.35
CA ILE A 44 11.09 6.83 -0.44
C ILE A 44 11.36 6.20 0.92
N THR A 45 12.59 6.33 1.41
CA THR A 45 13.01 5.64 2.64
C THR A 45 13.56 6.60 3.69
N GLY A 46 13.37 6.23 4.94
CA GLY A 46 13.95 6.89 6.10
C GLY A 46 14.07 5.91 7.25
N ASN A 47 14.32 6.40 8.46
CA ASN A 47 14.33 5.55 9.64
C ASN A 47 12.93 4.95 9.86
N GLU A 48 12.84 3.63 9.80
CA GLU A 48 11.60 2.90 10.08
C GLU A 48 10.42 3.28 9.18
N ILE A 49 10.69 3.88 8.02
CA ILE A 49 9.63 4.24 7.08
C ILE A 49 10.05 3.93 5.67
N LYS A 50 9.11 3.35 4.90
CA LYS A 50 9.24 3.18 3.45
C LYS A 50 7.91 3.53 2.82
N ILE A 51 7.95 4.46 1.88
CA ILE A 51 6.79 4.95 1.16
C ILE A 51 6.99 4.64 -0.31
N LEU A 52 6.01 4.02 -0.92
CA LEU A 52 6.02 3.79 -2.36
C LEU A 52 5.15 4.85 -3.03
N LYS A 53 5.77 5.67 -3.87
CA LYS A 53 5.03 6.64 -4.67
C LYS A 53 4.83 6.07 -6.06
N ILE A 54 3.57 5.90 -6.45
CA ILE A 54 3.19 5.48 -7.81
C ILE A 54 2.30 6.60 -8.36
N LYS A 55 2.79 7.31 -9.38
CA LYS A 55 2.13 8.52 -9.89
C LYS A 55 1.89 9.49 -8.74
N ASP A 56 0.66 9.79 -8.43
CA ASP A 56 0.29 10.72 -7.35
C ASP A 56 -0.09 10.02 -6.04
N GLU A 57 -0.05 8.68 -6.01
CA GLU A 57 -0.41 7.92 -4.83
C GLU A 57 0.82 7.62 -3.96
N HIS A 58 0.66 7.78 -2.66
CA HIS A 58 1.67 7.39 -1.67
C HIS A 58 1.14 6.20 -0.90
N LEU A 59 1.86 5.08 -0.96
CA LEU A 59 1.45 3.82 -0.36
C LEU A 59 2.45 3.35 0.69
N PRO A 60 2.00 2.68 1.76
CA PRO A 60 2.93 1.99 2.65
C PRO A 60 3.56 0.83 1.90
N PHE A 61 4.87 0.66 2.05
CA PHE A 61 5.59 -0.41 1.36
C PHE A 61 5.38 -1.75 2.08
N LEU A 62 5.20 -2.81 1.31
CA LEU A 62 4.83 -4.14 1.83
C LEU A 62 5.84 -4.79 2.78
N SER A 63 7.08 -4.34 2.83
CA SER A 63 8.06 -4.86 3.79
C SER A 63 7.84 -4.31 5.21
N GLU A 64 7.10 -3.21 5.37
CA GLU A 64 6.96 -2.50 6.64
C GLU A 64 5.69 -2.94 7.37
N ILE A 65 5.73 -4.13 7.94
CA ILE A 65 4.57 -4.78 8.57
C ILE A 65 3.94 -3.93 9.68
N ALA A 66 4.76 -3.33 10.53
CA ALA A 66 4.24 -2.50 11.63
C ALA A 66 3.41 -1.31 11.11
N THR A 67 3.80 -0.73 9.99
CA THR A 67 3.05 0.34 9.35
C THR A 67 1.77 -0.19 8.72
N LEU A 68 1.86 -1.31 8.00
CA LEU A 68 0.70 -1.92 7.33
C LEU A 68 -0.41 -2.27 8.32
N GLU A 69 -0.05 -2.72 9.52
CA GLU A 69 -1.01 -3.09 10.56
C GLU A 69 -1.88 -1.92 11.05
N LYS A 70 -1.48 -0.69 10.74
CA LYS A 70 -2.25 0.51 11.10
C LYS A 70 -3.33 0.86 10.09
N PHE A 71 -3.40 0.15 8.97
CA PHE A 71 -4.38 0.37 7.90
C PHE A 71 -5.56 -0.58 8.01
N PRO A 72 -6.71 -0.21 7.43
CA PRO A 72 -7.79 -1.18 7.27
C PRO A 72 -7.33 -2.29 6.34
N TYR A 73 -7.95 -3.46 6.47
CA TYR A 73 -7.60 -4.60 5.63
C TYR A 73 -8.82 -5.37 5.16
N VAL A 74 -8.62 -6.09 4.07
CA VAL A 74 -9.53 -7.15 3.61
C VAL A 74 -8.76 -8.45 3.63
N GLN A 75 -9.43 -9.52 4.07
CA GLN A 75 -8.87 -10.86 4.07
C GLN A 75 -9.46 -11.62 2.89
N VAL A 76 -8.60 -12.21 2.07
CA VAL A 76 -9.01 -12.95 0.89
C VAL A 76 -8.81 -14.44 1.06
N ASP A 77 -9.59 -15.25 0.33
CA ASP A 77 -9.43 -16.69 0.34
C ASP A 77 -8.12 -17.09 -0.38
N MET A 78 -7.68 -18.33 -0.15
CA MET A 78 -6.41 -18.80 -0.73
C MET A 78 -6.44 -18.85 -2.26
N GLY A 79 -7.62 -18.99 -2.86
CA GLY A 79 -7.78 -18.97 -4.32
C GLY A 79 -7.46 -17.61 -4.95
N ALA A 80 -7.58 -16.54 -4.19
CA ALA A 80 -7.30 -15.18 -4.67
C ALA A 80 -5.81 -14.81 -4.61
N VAL A 81 -5.00 -15.53 -3.82
CA VAL A 81 -3.59 -15.18 -3.56
C VAL A 81 -2.79 -14.98 -4.84
N LYS A 82 -2.84 -15.94 -5.76
CA LYS A 82 -2.06 -15.85 -6.99
C LYS A 82 -2.46 -14.68 -7.87
N PHE A 83 -3.75 -14.30 -7.86
CA PHE A 83 -4.23 -13.16 -8.64
C PHE A 83 -3.76 -11.84 -8.01
N MET A 84 -3.77 -11.74 -6.69
CA MET A 84 -3.25 -10.55 -6.00
C MET A 84 -1.77 -10.37 -6.25
N CYS A 85 -1.00 -11.46 -6.28
CA CYS A 85 0.45 -11.41 -6.54
C CYS A 85 0.79 -11.26 -8.04
N LYS A 86 -0.22 -11.06 -8.88
CA LYS A 86 -0.06 -10.70 -10.30
C LYS A 86 -0.60 -9.31 -10.61
N GLY A 87 -1.09 -8.60 -9.59
CA GLY A 87 -1.59 -7.24 -9.75
C GLY A 87 -3.05 -7.11 -10.12
N ALA A 88 -3.81 -8.19 -10.08
CA ALA A 88 -5.25 -8.15 -10.36
C ALA A 88 -5.99 -7.31 -9.32
N ASN A 89 -6.99 -6.55 -9.75
CA ASN A 89 -7.86 -5.84 -8.82
C ASN A 89 -8.70 -6.83 -8.01
N LEU A 90 -9.01 -6.46 -6.76
CA LEU A 90 -9.75 -7.35 -5.89
C LEU A 90 -11.24 -7.25 -6.16
N MET A 91 -11.85 -8.41 -6.39
CA MET A 91 -13.27 -8.58 -6.65
C MET A 91 -14.01 -9.03 -5.40
N ARG A 92 -15.30 -8.68 -5.29
CA ARG A 92 -16.09 -8.99 -4.10
C ARG A 92 -16.09 -10.49 -3.71
N PRO A 93 -16.25 -11.46 -4.63
CA PRO A 93 -16.31 -12.88 -4.23
C PRO A 93 -15.10 -13.40 -3.48
N GLY A 94 -13.91 -12.83 -3.68
CA GLY A 94 -12.68 -13.27 -3.01
C GLY A 94 -12.55 -12.84 -1.56
N ILE A 95 -13.41 -11.97 -1.07
CA ILE A 95 -13.29 -11.38 0.27
C ILE A 95 -13.98 -12.24 1.33
N LYS A 96 -13.23 -12.66 2.35
CA LYS A 96 -13.73 -13.46 3.48
C LYS A 96 -14.18 -12.58 4.63
N LYS A 97 -13.37 -11.61 5.00
CA LYS A 97 -13.71 -10.63 6.03
C LYS A 97 -12.96 -9.33 5.79
N PHE A 98 -13.36 -8.29 6.47
CA PHE A 98 -12.78 -6.96 6.28
C PHE A 98 -13.01 -6.09 7.51
N THR A 99 -12.18 -5.06 7.68
CA THR A 99 -12.41 -3.99 8.64
C THR A 99 -13.09 -2.82 7.93
N GLU A 100 -13.52 -1.83 8.70
CA GLU A 100 -14.20 -0.67 8.15
C GLU A 100 -13.26 0.21 7.34
N PHE A 101 -13.70 0.65 6.17
CA PHE A 101 -12.99 1.61 5.33
C PHE A 101 -13.98 2.39 4.47
N SER A 102 -13.53 3.54 3.98
CA SER A 102 -14.30 4.40 3.07
C SER A 102 -13.73 4.34 1.66
N LYS A 103 -14.54 4.69 0.68
CA LYS A 103 -14.08 4.85 -0.70
C LYS A 103 -12.84 5.76 -0.72
N ASP A 104 -11.88 5.39 -1.56
CA ASP A 104 -10.60 6.07 -1.75
C ASP A 104 -9.58 5.88 -0.62
N ASP A 105 -9.93 5.14 0.43
CA ASP A 105 -8.97 4.77 1.47
C ASP A 105 -7.95 3.76 0.94
N ILE A 106 -6.75 3.82 1.52
CA ILE A 106 -5.74 2.79 1.31
C ILE A 106 -6.12 1.60 2.19
N VAL A 107 -6.18 0.42 1.59
CA VAL A 107 -6.58 -0.81 2.26
C VAL A 107 -5.56 -1.90 1.93
N CYS A 108 -5.13 -2.63 2.95
CA CYS A 108 -4.22 -3.74 2.77
C CYS A 108 -4.99 -5.02 2.47
N ILE A 109 -4.38 -5.91 1.69
CA ILE A 109 -4.95 -7.20 1.34
C ILE A 109 -4.11 -8.28 2.03
N VAL A 110 -4.76 -9.10 2.87
CA VAL A 110 -4.11 -10.21 3.57
C VAL A 110 -4.78 -11.53 3.17
N GLU A 111 -4.03 -12.64 3.26
CA GLU A 111 -4.59 -13.95 2.96
C GLU A 111 -5.13 -14.61 4.24
N GLU A 112 -6.04 -15.59 4.08
CA GLU A 112 -6.81 -16.16 5.21
C GLU A 112 -6.05 -17.11 6.13
N SER A 113 -4.94 -17.71 5.68
CA SER A 113 -4.26 -18.75 6.48
C SER A 113 -3.42 -18.19 7.63
N GLN A 114 -2.62 -17.16 7.35
CA GLN A 114 -1.69 -16.56 8.32
C GLN A 114 -1.75 -15.04 8.36
N ASN A 115 -2.72 -14.44 7.67
CA ASN A 115 -2.86 -13.00 7.54
C ASN A 115 -1.60 -12.31 6.99
N LYS A 116 -0.92 -12.97 6.06
CA LYS A 116 0.22 -12.35 5.39
C LYS A 116 -0.25 -11.27 4.43
N PHE A 117 0.47 -10.16 4.43
CA PHE A 117 0.18 -9.06 3.53
C PHE A 117 0.60 -9.42 2.10
N LEU A 118 -0.34 -9.33 1.17
CA LEU A 118 -0.14 -9.66 -0.23
C LEU A 118 -0.04 -8.42 -1.11
N ALA A 119 -0.78 -7.39 -0.77
CA ALA A 119 -0.92 -6.21 -1.61
C ALA A 119 -1.45 -5.02 -0.81
N VAL A 120 -1.31 -3.85 -1.41
CA VAL A 120 -1.86 -2.60 -0.92
C VAL A 120 -2.66 -1.99 -2.06
N GLY A 121 -3.89 -1.61 -1.77
CA GLY A 121 -4.77 -1.06 -2.78
C GLY A 121 -5.51 0.18 -2.32
N LYS A 122 -6.34 0.68 -3.21
CA LYS A 122 -7.20 1.83 -2.95
C LYS A 122 -8.65 1.40 -3.17
N SER A 123 -9.50 1.65 -2.18
CA SER A 123 -10.88 1.22 -2.27
C SER A 123 -11.67 2.07 -3.27
N ILE A 124 -12.54 1.41 -4.03
CA ILE A 124 -13.48 2.08 -4.94
C ILE A 124 -14.90 2.07 -4.40
N VAL A 125 -15.11 1.47 -3.23
CA VAL A 125 -16.40 1.42 -2.54
C VAL A 125 -16.19 1.65 -1.05
N ASP A 126 -17.26 1.97 -0.34
CA ASP A 126 -17.25 1.95 1.12
C ASP A 126 -17.42 0.51 1.62
N SER A 127 -16.81 0.16 2.75
CA SER A 127 -16.96 -1.19 3.31
C SER A 127 -18.42 -1.52 3.64
N SER A 128 -19.23 -0.51 3.93
CA SER A 128 -20.66 -0.70 4.18
C SER A 128 -21.44 -1.26 2.99
N GLU A 129 -20.90 -1.14 1.77
CA GLU A 129 -21.54 -1.66 0.56
C GLU A 129 -21.29 -3.16 0.36
N LEU A 130 -20.26 -3.72 1.01
CA LEU A 130 -19.82 -5.10 0.75
C LEU A 130 -20.88 -6.15 1.06
N ASP A 131 -21.66 -5.94 2.13
CA ASP A 131 -22.70 -6.89 2.52
C ASP A 131 -23.82 -7.00 1.47
N ASN A 132 -23.97 -5.97 0.63
CA ASN A 132 -24.99 -5.92 -0.41
C ASN A 132 -24.42 -6.18 -1.79
N MET A 133 -23.14 -6.53 -1.90
CA MET A 133 -22.46 -6.82 -3.18
C MET A 133 -22.24 -8.31 -3.35
N ASP A 134 -22.67 -8.86 -4.49
CA ASP A 134 -22.38 -10.23 -4.87
C ASP A 134 -21.18 -10.33 -5.80
N LYS A 135 -20.87 -9.24 -6.52
CA LYS A 135 -19.83 -9.20 -7.55
C LYS A 135 -19.33 -7.77 -7.72
N GLY A 136 -18.30 -7.60 -8.53
CA GLY A 136 -17.74 -6.31 -8.87
C GLY A 136 -16.41 -6.03 -8.18
N GLU A 137 -15.71 -5.02 -8.67
CA GLU A 137 -14.42 -4.60 -8.10
C GLU A 137 -14.63 -3.87 -6.77
N VAL A 138 -13.75 -4.15 -5.82
CA VAL A 138 -13.75 -3.53 -4.50
C VAL A 138 -12.50 -2.68 -4.30
N LEU A 139 -11.34 -3.20 -4.65
CA LEU A 139 -10.07 -2.50 -4.50
C LEU A 139 -9.27 -2.51 -5.80
N LYS A 140 -8.65 -1.37 -6.11
CA LYS A 140 -7.59 -1.33 -7.13
C LYS A 140 -6.30 -1.78 -6.48
N ASN A 141 -5.66 -2.80 -7.06
CA ASN A 141 -4.38 -3.31 -6.58
C ASN A 141 -3.25 -2.44 -7.11
N LEU A 142 -2.58 -1.72 -6.23
CA LEU A 142 -1.56 -0.74 -6.63
C LEU A 142 -0.13 -1.21 -6.33
N HIS A 143 0.04 -2.10 -5.35
CA HIS A 143 1.35 -2.58 -4.94
C HIS A 143 1.17 -3.99 -4.40
N TYR A 144 1.98 -4.93 -4.86
CA TYR A 144 1.83 -6.34 -4.49
C TYR A 144 3.17 -7.06 -4.40
N ILE A 145 3.19 -8.16 -3.67
CA ILE A 145 4.37 -9.04 -3.58
C ILE A 145 4.75 -9.45 -5.00
N SER A 146 6.01 -9.31 -5.33
CA SER A 146 6.60 -9.61 -6.64
C SER A 146 6.39 -8.55 -7.73
N ASP A 147 5.84 -7.39 -7.41
CA ASP A 147 5.81 -6.31 -8.38
C ASP A 147 7.21 -5.72 -8.60
N LYS A 148 7.32 -4.80 -9.54
CA LYS A 148 8.61 -4.19 -9.91
C LYS A 148 9.31 -3.54 -8.71
N ALA A 149 8.55 -2.77 -7.91
CA ALA A 149 9.10 -2.10 -6.74
C ALA A 149 9.59 -3.10 -5.69
N TRP A 150 8.82 -4.15 -5.45
CA TRP A 150 9.19 -5.22 -4.52
C TRP A 150 10.51 -5.88 -4.93
N GLU A 151 10.62 -6.28 -6.20
CA GLU A 151 11.83 -6.96 -6.70
C GLU A 151 13.06 -6.05 -6.67
N ILE A 152 12.92 -4.79 -7.07
CA ILE A 152 14.03 -3.84 -7.03
C ILE A 152 14.45 -3.54 -5.59
N SER A 153 13.51 -3.45 -4.65
CA SER A 153 13.83 -3.17 -3.26
C SER A 153 14.78 -4.18 -2.63
N LYS A 154 14.76 -5.41 -3.11
CA LYS A 154 15.66 -6.48 -2.62
C LYS A 154 17.12 -6.23 -2.98
N THR A 155 17.39 -5.36 -3.94
CA THR A 155 18.74 -5.03 -4.40
C THR A 155 19.30 -3.76 -3.77
N LEU A 156 18.52 -3.06 -2.98
CA LEU A 156 18.90 -1.78 -2.38
C LEU A 156 19.56 -1.88 -1.01
#